data_b93d68624536a1dc89ad2c96155d4b61
#
_entry.id   b93d68624536a1dc89ad2c96155d4b61
#
_cell.length_a   1.000
_cell.length_b   1.000
_cell.length_c   1.000
_cell.angle_alpha   90.00
_cell.angle_beta   90.00
_cell.angle_gamma   90.00
#
_symmetry.space_group_name_H-M   'P 1'
#
loop_
_entity.id
_entity.type
_entity.pdbx_description
1 polymer ?
#
loop_
_entity_poly.entity_id
_entity_poly.type
_entity_poly.pdbx_seq_one_letter_code
_entity_poly.pdbx_strand_id
1 'polypeptide(L)'
;MDFNKAALEMHETHHGKVGIVSKVEVATRDDLSTAYTPGVAEPCRKIRENPDDVYKYTFKSNMVAVVSNGTAVLGLGDIGPEAGLPVMEGKAVLFKEFGGVDAFPICINAHSAEEVIAACKAIAPTFGGINLEDIKSPECFEIEETLERELDIPVFHDDQHGTAIVVTAALINALRVVGKKMENVRIVLNGPGAAGTAIIKMLMTAGAKDIIAVDQFGTLYKGCNSAEAHKNWLGEVTNPRQIKGGLKEALEGADVFIGVSKPGILTTELCRTMNKDAIVFAMANPTPEIMPDEAKAGGVRVMATGRSDFPNQVNNVLCFPGLFKGALSVRARDINDKMKLAAAYAIADLITDDDRSEENIIPGAFDPRVAEAVANAVAKAARESGVARL
;
A
#
# COMPACT_ATOMS: atom_id res chain seq x y z
N MET A 1 -28.20 2.04 -3.01
CA MET A 1 -27.64 3.16 -3.84
C MET A 1 -26.85 2.52 -4.96
N ASP A 2 -27.03 2.98 -6.19
CA ASP A 2 -26.17 2.57 -7.31
C ASP A 2 -24.91 3.45 -7.29
N PHE A 3 -23.82 2.90 -6.76
CA PHE A 3 -22.57 3.62 -6.60
C PHE A 3 -21.91 3.96 -7.96
N ASN A 4 -22.13 3.15 -9.00
CA ASN A 4 -21.57 3.40 -10.33
C ASN A 4 -22.20 4.66 -10.94
N LYS A 5 -23.53 4.74 -10.88
CA LYS A 5 -24.25 5.91 -11.36
C LYS A 5 -23.90 7.17 -10.55
N ALA A 6 -23.87 7.05 -9.22
CA ALA A 6 -23.52 8.18 -8.34
C ALA A 6 -22.07 8.68 -8.59
N ALA A 7 -21.14 7.77 -8.87
CA ALA A 7 -19.75 8.15 -9.23
C ALA A 7 -19.69 8.93 -10.54
N LEU A 8 -20.40 8.50 -11.58
CA LEU A 8 -20.46 9.24 -12.85
C LEU A 8 -21.04 10.65 -12.67
N GLU A 9 -22.17 10.76 -11.96
CA GLU A 9 -22.81 12.05 -11.69
C GLU A 9 -21.90 12.98 -10.87
N MET A 10 -21.18 12.46 -9.90
CA MET A 10 -20.21 13.22 -9.11
C MET A 10 -19.06 13.75 -9.97
N HIS A 11 -18.44 12.89 -10.79
CA HIS A 11 -17.34 13.28 -11.66
C HIS A 11 -17.76 14.33 -12.72
N GLU A 12 -18.94 14.17 -13.30
CA GLU A 12 -19.48 15.12 -14.29
C GLU A 12 -19.80 16.46 -13.63
N THR A 13 -20.46 16.47 -12.48
CA THR A 13 -20.87 17.68 -11.76
C THR A 13 -19.68 18.53 -11.31
N HIS A 14 -18.62 17.88 -10.82
CA HIS A 14 -17.45 18.56 -10.26
C HIS A 14 -16.29 18.70 -11.25
N HIS A 15 -16.40 18.14 -12.46
CA HIS A 15 -15.30 18.08 -13.43
C HIS A 15 -14.04 17.42 -12.84
N GLY A 16 -14.21 16.26 -12.21
CA GLY A 16 -13.18 15.55 -11.44
C GLY A 16 -13.33 15.75 -9.92
N LYS A 17 -12.33 15.30 -9.15
CA LYS A 17 -12.35 15.34 -7.67
C LYS A 17 -11.28 16.25 -7.08
N VAL A 18 -10.34 16.71 -7.89
CA VAL A 18 -9.17 17.47 -7.43
C VAL A 18 -9.12 18.84 -8.10
N GLY A 19 -8.79 19.86 -7.33
CA GLY A 19 -8.58 21.22 -7.80
C GLY A 19 -7.43 21.90 -7.07
N ILE A 20 -6.98 23.04 -7.58
CA ILE A 20 -5.95 23.86 -6.95
C ILE A 20 -6.62 25.03 -6.25
N VAL A 21 -6.23 25.25 -4.98
CA VAL A 21 -6.70 26.37 -4.18
C VAL A 21 -5.52 27.27 -3.86
N SER A 22 -5.68 28.58 -4.06
CA SER A 22 -4.70 29.58 -3.62
C SER A 22 -4.67 29.63 -2.08
N LYS A 23 -3.45 29.57 -1.50
CA LYS A 23 -3.22 29.72 -0.05
C LYS A 23 -3.03 31.19 0.35
N VAL A 24 -2.95 32.09 -0.62
CA VAL A 24 -2.76 33.54 -0.43
C VAL A 24 -3.80 34.33 -1.21
N GLU A 25 -4.17 35.48 -0.70
CA GLU A 25 -5.03 36.42 -1.40
C GLU A 25 -4.20 37.29 -2.36
N VAL A 26 -4.72 37.60 -3.52
CA VAL A 26 -4.13 38.53 -4.49
C VAL A 26 -5.25 39.47 -4.97
N ALA A 27 -5.52 40.51 -4.19
CA ALA A 27 -6.57 41.52 -4.44
C ALA A 27 -6.01 42.90 -4.77
N THR A 28 -4.77 43.20 -4.39
CA THR A 28 -4.14 44.51 -4.57
C THR A 28 -2.85 44.42 -5.38
N ARG A 29 -2.31 45.60 -5.77
CA ARG A 29 -0.99 45.66 -6.42
C ARG A 29 0.14 45.16 -5.51
N ASP A 30 0.02 45.44 -4.24
CA ASP A 30 1.04 45.03 -3.25
C ASP A 30 1.01 43.52 -3.07
N ASP A 31 -0.17 42.89 -3.01
CA ASP A 31 -0.32 41.44 -2.99
C ASP A 31 0.30 40.78 -4.24
N LEU A 32 0.00 41.32 -5.42
CA LEU A 32 0.57 40.85 -6.68
C LEU A 32 2.10 40.99 -6.70
N SER A 33 2.62 42.12 -6.24
CA SER A 33 4.06 42.38 -6.17
C SER A 33 4.77 41.48 -5.17
N THR A 34 4.10 41.10 -4.10
CA THR A 34 4.60 40.17 -3.08
C THR A 34 4.52 38.72 -3.56
N ALA A 35 3.36 38.32 -4.09
CA ALA A 35 3.12 36.92 -4.51
C ALA A 35 3.86 36.55 -5.81
N TYR A 36 4.13 37.53 -6.68
CA TYR A 36 4.79 37.30 -7.96
C TYR A 36 5.96 38.28 -8.17
N THR A 37 5.90 39.17 -9.14
CA THR A 37 7.03 40.04 -9.48
C THR A 37 6.87 41.43 -8.84
N PRO A 38 7.87 41.95 -8.07
CA PRO A 38 9.27 41.45 -7.93
C PRO A 38 9.53 40.53 -6.73
N GLY A 39 8.60 40.41 -5.79
CA GLY A 39 8.82 39.76 -4.47
C GLY A 39 9.27 38.30 -4.57
N VAL A 40 8.74 37.55 -5.53
CA VAL A 40 9.07 36.10 -5.73
C VAL A 40 10.57 35.85 -5.99
N ALA A 41 11.32 36.86 -6.39
CA ALA A 41 12.76 36.71 -6.59
C ALA A 41 13.52 36.39 -5.31
N GLU A 42 13.01 36.82 -4.14
CA GLU A 42 13.73 36.60 -2.88
C GLU A 42 13.69 35.14 -2.42
N PRO A 43 12.54 34.45 -2.32
CA PRO A 43 12.55 33.01 -2.07
C PRO A 43 13.37 32.22 -3.10
N CYS A 44 13.37 32.61 -4.38
CA CYS A 44 14.23 31.95 -5.38
C CYS A 44 15.72 32.08 -5.04
N ARG A 45 16.19 33.28 -4.61
CA ARG A 45 17.57 33.50 -4.18
C ARG A 45 17.91 32.67 -2.93
N LYS A 46 17.02 32.64 -1.94
CA LYS A 46 17.22 31.84 -0.72
C LYS A 46 17.35 30.35 -1.02
N ILE A 47 16.49 29.80 -1.87
CA ILE A 47 16.57 28.40 -2.29
C ILE A 47 17.86 28.13 -3.08
N ARG A 48 18.31 29.07 -3.92
CA ARG A 48 19.56 28.91 -4.64
C ARG A 48 20.79 28.94 -3.70
N GLU A 49 20.74 29.77 -2.66
CA GLU A 49 21.78 29.87 -1.62
C GLU A 49 21.81 28.62 -0.75
N ASN A 50 20.64 28.14 -0.34
CA ASN A 50 20.45 26.93 0.46
C ASN A 50 19.33 26.06 -0.16
N PRO A 51 19.64 25.00 -0.90
CA PRO A 51 18.64 24.14 -1.56
C PRO A 51 17.58 23.57 -0.61
N ASP A 52 17.91 23.37 0.65
CA ASP A 52 16.96 22.86 1.66
C ASP A 52 15.82 23.83 1.95
N ASP A 53 15.99 25.11 1.70
CA ASP A 53 14.96 26.12 1.86
C ASP A 53 13.77 25.95 0.90
N VAL A 54 13.88 25.08 -0.11
CA VAL A 54 12.74 24.69 -0.96
C VAL A 54 11.60 24.11 -0.13
N TYR A 55 11.91 23.37 0.92
CA TYR A 55 10.90 22.79 1.83
C TYR A 55 10.25 23.86 2.74
N LYS A 56 10.91 25.00 2.95
CA LYS A 56 10.40 26.10 3.73
C LYS A 56 9.52 27.05 2.92
N TYR A 57 9.92 27.33 1.69
CA TYR A 57 9.30 28.39 0.88
C TYR A 57 8.36 27.88 -0.20
N THR A 58 8.21 26.56 -0.38
CA THR A 58 7.32 25.97 -1.37
C THR A 58 6.41 24.88 -0.78
N PHE A 59 5.45 24.43 -1.57
CA PHE A 59 4.57 23.32 -1.18
C PHE A 59 5.25 21.94 -1.14
N LYS A 60 6.51 21.84 -1.60
CA LYS A 60 7.28 20.59 -1.64
C LYS A 60 7.29 19.86 -0.28
N SER A 61 7.25 20.60 0.83
CA SER A 61 7.23 20.02 2.17
C SER A 61 6.04 19.10 2.47
N ASN A 62 4.91 19.27 1.76
CA ASN A 62 3.67 18.52 2.00
C ASN A 62 3.03 17.99 0.72
N MET A 63 3.74 17.94 -0.40
CA MET A 63 3.19 17.53 -1.70
C MET A 63 3.75 16.19 -2.16
N VAL A 64 2.87 15.26 -2.49
CA VAL A 64 3.19 13.92 -3.04
C VAL A 64 2.72 13.83 -4.49
N ALA A 65 3.56 13.29 -5.38
CA ALA A 65 3.12 12.88 -6.71
C ALA A 65 2.49 11.49 -6.63
N VAL A 66 1.27 11.34 -7.12
CA VAL A 66 0.64 10.01 -7.34
C VAL A 66 0.87 9.65 -8.80
N VAL A 67 1.87 8.81 -9.07
CA VAL A 67 2.33 8.49 -10.42
C VAL A 67 1.78 7.14 -10.86
N SER A 68 1.15 7.11 -12.04
CA SER A 68 0.64 5.89 -12.67
C SER A 68 0.80 5.93 -14.18
N ASN A 69 1.00 4.77 -14.80
CA ASN A 69 0.83 4.59 -16.25
C ASN A 69 -0.44 3.81 -16.61
N GLY A 70 -1.26 3.47 -15.61
CA GLY A 70 -2.55 2.80 -15.80
C GLY A 70 -2.47 1.36 -16.29
N THR A 71 -1.34 0.66 -16.06
CA THR A 71 -1.12 -0.70 -16.58
C THR A 71 -1.65 -1.82 -15.69
N ALA A 72 -2.07 -1.50 -14.43
CA ALA A 72 -2.61 -2.49 -13.49
C ALA A 72 -3.73 -1.92 -12.63
N VAL A 73 -4.67 -1.21 -13.22
CA VAL A 73 -5.78 -0.57 -12.50
C VAL A 73 -6.70 -1.63 -11.92
N LEU A 74 -6.97 -1.53 -10.62
CA LEU A 74 -7.67 -2.52 -9.83
C LEU A 74 -8.99 -2.99 -10.47
N GLY A 75 -9.08 -4.28 -10.78
CA GLY A 75 -10.26 -4.92 -11.38
C GLY A 75 -10.49 -4.63 -12.86
N LEU A 76 -9.73 -3.70 -13.47
CA LEU A 76 -9.87 -3.29 -14.87
C LEU A 76 -8.64 -3.68 -15.71
N GLY A 77 -7.48 -3.89 -15.09
CA GLY A 77 -6.24 -4.25 -15.77
C GLY A 77 -5.55 -3.07 -16.44
N ASP A 78 -4.99 -3.29 -17.62
CA ASP A 78 -4.30 -2.27 -18.43
C ASP A 78 -5.33 -1.44 -19.21
N ILE A 79 -5.67 -0.27 -18.68
CA ILE A 79 -6.64 0.66 -19.29
C ILE A 79 -6.00 1.97 -19.74
N GLY A 80 -4.71 2.13 -19.52
CA GLY A 80 -3.96 3.33 -19.86
C GLY A 80 -4.09 4.50 -18.90
N PRO A 81 -3.24 5.54 -19.07
CA PRO A 81 -3.11 6.63 -18.12
C PRO A 81 -4.34 7.53 -18.02
N GLU A 82 -5.01 7.84 -19.12
CA GLU A 82 -6.18 8.73 -19.11
C GLU A 82 -7.37 8.05 -18.40
N ALA A 83 -7.62 6.77 -18.67
CA ALA A 83 -8.70 6.03 -18.03
C ALA A 83 -8.39 5.71 -16.55
N GLY A 84 -7.12 5.67 -16.14
CA GLY A 84 -6.69 5.55 -14.76
C GLY A 84 -6.80 6.84 -13.93
N LEU A 85 -6.88 8.03 -14.58
CA LEU A 85 -6.89 9.31 -13.89
C LEU A 85 -7.96 9.44 -12.79
N PRO A 86 -9.22 8.99 -12.96
CA PRO A 86 -10.21 9.05 -11.90
C PRO A 86 -9.81 8.29 -10.62
N VAL A 87 -9.06 7.20 -10.73
CA VAL A 87 -8.54 6.44 -9.59
C VAL A 87 -7.46 7.27 -8.87
N MET A 88 -6.54 7.87 -9.64
CA MET A 88 -5.45 8.69 -9.09
C MET A 88 -5.96 9.98 -8.41
N GLU A 89 -7.01 10.58 -8.94
CA GLU A 89 -7.72 11.67 -8.24
C GLU A 89 -8.33 11.17 -6.92
N GLY A 90 -8.93 9.97 -6.91
CA GLY A 90 -9.42 9.34 -5.69
C GLY A 90 -8.32 9.16 -4.66
N LYS A 91 -7.15 8.65 -5.08
CA LYS A 91 -5.98 8.52 -4.20
C LYS A 91 -5.56 9.87 -3.61
N ALA A 92 -5.51 10.92 -4.42
CA ALA A 92 -5.16 12.27 -3.97
C ALA A 92 -6.16 12.82 -2.92
N VAL A 93 -7.46 12.58 -3.12
CA VAL A 93 -8.50 12.93 -2.13
C VAL A 93 -8.25 12.19 -0.81
N LEU A 94 -7.95 10.89 -0.85
CA LEU A 94 -7.68 10.12 0.38
C LEU A 94 -6.43 10.61 1.10
N PHE A 95 -5.36 10.97 0.40
CA PHE A 95 -4.18 11.62 1.01
C PHE A 95 -4.57 12.88 1.77
N LYS A 96 -5.41 13.72 1.16
CA LYS A 96 -5.83 15.00 1.75
C LYS A 96 -6.74 14.80 2.96
N GLU A 97 -7.82 14.03 2.79
CA GLU A 97 -8.87 13.89 3.80
C GLU A 97 -8.40 13.13 5.04
N PHE A 98 -7.60 12.07 4.86
CA PHE A 98 -7.15 11.26 5.99
C PHE A 98 -5.79 11.67 6.55
N GLY A 99 -4.87 12.14 5.70
CA GLY A 99 -3.50 12.47 6.10
C GLY A 99 -3.20 13.96 6.24
N GLY A 100 -4.03 14.84 5.65
CA GLY A 100 -3.71 16.26 5.49
C GLY A 100 -2.55 16.50 4.51
N VAL A 101 -2.13 15.48 3.76
CA VAL A 101 -1.07 15.54 2.74
C VAL A 101 -1.67 16.02 1.43
N ASP A 102 -1.06 17.01 0.82
CA ASP A 102 -1.41 17.44 -0.53
C ASP A 102 -0.85 16.41 -1.53
N ALA A 103 -1.67 15.93 -2.44
CA ALA A 103 -1.24 14.98 -3.46
C ALA A 103 -1.75 15.39 -4.83
N PHE A 104 -0.94 15.17 -5.87
CA PHE A 104 -1.30 15.53 -7.23
C PHE A 104 -1.15 14.31 -8.16
N PRO A 105 -2.23 13.94 -8.90
CA PRO A 105 -2.20 12.84 -9.86
C PRO A 105 -1.31 13.17 -11.06
N ILE A 106 -0.40 12.28 -11.38
CA ILE A 106 0.50 12.36 -12.54
C ILE A 106 0.35 11.06 -13.34
N CYS A 107 -0.62 11.04 -14.25
CA CYS A 107 -0.78 9.92 -15.18
C CYS A 107 0.14 10.14 -16.38
N ILE A 108 1.02 9.18 -16.65
CA ILE A 108 2.07 9.30 -17.67
C ILE A 108 1.87 8.28 -18.81
N ASN A 109 2.02 8.72 -20.03
CA ASN A 109 2.02 7.87 -21.21
C ASN A 109 3.42 7.23 -21.38
N ALA A 110 3.71 6.24 -20.52
CA ALA A 110 4.98 5.53 -20.47
C ALA A 110 4.73 4.02 -20.63
N HIS A 111 5.52 3.37 -21.49
CA HIS A 111 5.35 1.99 -21.91
C HIS A 111 6.46 1.05 -21.43
N SER A 112 7.47 1.60 -20.75
CA SER A 112 8.57 0.82 -20.17
C SER A 112 8.95 1.33 -18.79
N ALA A 113 9.69 0.51 -18.04
CA ALA A 113 10.22 0.89 -16.73
C ALA A 113 11.12 2.12 -16.81
N GLU A 114 11.99 2.19 -17.83
CA GLU A 114 12.92 3.30 -18.05
C GLU A 114 12.18 4.63 -18.29
N GLU A 115 11.08 4.60 -19.03
CA GLU A 115 10.27 5.80 -19.28
C GLU A 115 9.58 6.30 -18.01
N VAL A 116 9.04 5.40 -17.18
CA VAL A 116 8.46 5.75 -15.87
C VAL A 116 9.53 6.33 -14.94
N ILE A 117 10.70 5.68 -14.86
CA ILE A 117 11.83 6.14 -14.05
C ILE A 117 12.27 7.54 -14.50
N ALA A 118 12.42 7.75 -15.80
CA ALA A 118 12.84 9.05 -16.34
C ALA A 118 11.81 10.15 -16.02
N ALA A 119 10.51 9.87 -16.15
CA ALA A 119 9.45 10.81 -15.82
C ALA A 119 9.46 11.16 -14.32
N CYS A 120 9.53 10.17 -13.44
CA CYS A 120 9.60 10.38 -11.99
C CYS A 120 10.81 11.22 -11.58
N LYS A 121 11.98 10.96 -12.16
CA LYS A 121 13.20 11.75 -11.92
C LYS A 121 13.05 13.20 -12.38
N ALA A 122 12.40 13.42 -13.51
CA ALA A 122 12.19 14.76 -14.06
C ALA A 122 11.25 15.62 -13.18
N ILE A 123 10.23 15.03 -12.55
CA ILE A 123 9.28 15.76 -11.71
C ILE A 123 9.68 15.83 -10.23
N ALA A 124 10.60 14.99 -9.76
CA ALA A 124 11.04 14.89 -8.37
C ALA A 124 11.41 16.22 -7.69
N PRO A 125 12.00 17.22 -8.38
CA PRO A 125 12.30 18.52 -7.76
C PRO A 125 11.08 19.21 -7.15
N THR A 126 9.87 18.97 -7.66
CA THR A 126 8.62 19.61 -7.23
C THR A 126 8.02 18.96 -5.99
N PHE A 127 8.23 17.66 -5.78
CA PHE A 127 7.52 16.86 -4.79
C PHE A 127 8.39 16.49 -3.59
N GLY A 128 7.76 16.34 -2.43
CA GLY A 128 8.38 15.85 -1.19
C GLY A 128 8.43 14.33 -1.11
N GLY A 129 7.64 13.64 -1.95
CA GLY A 129 7.60 12.18 -2.08
C GLY A 129 6.86 11.74 -3.33
N ILE A 130 7.00 10.48 -3.69
CA ILE A 130 6.33 9.84 -4.84
C ILE A 130 5.60 8.59 -4.36
N ASN A 131 4.29 8.54 -4.62
CA ASN A 131 3.48 7.34 -4.53
C ASN A 131 3.31 6.75 -5.92
N LEU A 132 3.85 5.56 -6.15
CA LEU A 132 3.61 4.79 -7.36
C LEU A 132 2.30 4.01 -7.19
N GLU A 133 1.46 4.00 -8.23
CA GLU A 133 0.13 3.41 -8.18
C GLU A 133 -0.23 2.73 -9.50
N ASP A 134 -0.89 1.56 -9.42
CA ASP A 134 -1.44 0.84 -10.58
C ASP A 134 -0.42 0.56 -11.70
N ILE A 135 0.82 0.25 -11.32
CA ILE A 135 1.91 -0.15 -12.23
C ILE A 135 2.07 -1.66 -12.17
N LYS A 136 2.00 -2.32 -13.32
CA LYS A 136 2.04 -3.78 -13.40
C LYS A 136 3.38 -4.38 -12.96
N SER A 137 3.31 -5.61 -12.45
CA SER A 137 4.45 -6.49 -12.21
C SER A 137 4.85 -7.19 -13.54
N PRO A 138 6.18 -7.44 -13.78
CA PRO A 138 7.31 -7.22 -12.87
C PRO A 138 7.92 -5.82 -12.89
N GLU A 139 7.53 -4.95 -13.82
CA GLU A 139 8.15 -3.63 -14.05
C GLU A 139 8.12 -2.74 -12.79
N CYS A 140 7.06 -2.84 -11.98
CA CYS A 140 6.92 -2.05 -10.76
C CYS A 140 8.07 -2.27 -9.76
N PHE A 141 8.67 -3.47 -9.72
CA PHE A 141 9.80 -3.75 -8.82
C PHE A 141 11.06 -2.97 -9.24
N GLU A 142 11.41 -3.01 -10.53
CA GLU A 142 12.56 -2.30 -11.06
C GLU A 142 12.40 -0.78 -10.93
N ILE A 143 11.19 -0.27 -11.18
CA ILE A 143 10.88 1.14 -11.09
C ILE A 143 11.09 1.63 -9.66
N GLU A 144 10.48 0.96 -8.69
CA GLU A 144 10.57 1.35 -7.28
C GLU A 144 12.01 1.26 -6.77
N GLU A 145 12.69 0.11 -6.92
CA GLU A 145 14.06 -0.09 -6.46
C GLU A 145 15.05 0.92 -7.08
N THR A 146 14.84 1.29 -8.35
CA THR A 146 15.69 2.28 -9.01
C THR A 146 15.44 3.67 -8.47
N LEU A 147 14.19 4.06 -8.29
CA LEU A 147 13.84 5.39 -7.79
C LEU A 147 14.23 5.57 -6.32
N GLU A 148 14.04 4.56 -5.46
CA GLU A 148 14.50 4.56 -4.07
C GLU A 148 16.02 4.78 -3.97
N ARG A 149 16.79 4.15 -4.86
CA ARG A 149 18.26 4.30 -4.91
C ARG A 149 18.71 5.65 -5.44
N GLU A 150 18.01 6.22 -6.41
CA GLU A 150 18.49 7.36 -7.20
C GLU A 150 17.87 8.70 -6.79
N LEU A 151 16.75 8.70 -6.07
CA LEU A 151 16.11 9.90 -5.58
C LEU A 151 16.43 10.15 -4.11
N ASP A 152 16.37 11.42 -3.73
CA ASP A 152 16.62 11.88 -2.36
C ASP A 152 15.31 12.31 -1.65
N ILE A 153 14.20 11.75 -2.10
CA ILE A 153 12.86 11.84 -1.53
C ILE A 153 12.25 10.44 -1.45
N PRO A 154 11.34 10.16 -0.49
CA PRO A 154 10.72 8.86 -0.36
C PRO A 154 9.92 8.47 -1.60
N VAL A 155 10.11 7.25 -2.06
CA VAL A 155 9.32 6.58 -3.09
C VAL A 155 8.63 5.39 -2.44
N PHE A 156 7.39 5.13 -2.82
CA PHE A 156 6.59 4.07 -2.21
C PHE A 156 5.54 3.58 -3.20
N HIS A 157 5.50 2.28 -3.45
CA HIS A 157 4.48 1.66 -4.30
C HIS A 157 3.36 1.09 -3.42
N ASP A 158 2.20 1.76 -3.42
CA ASP A 158 1.12 1.43 -2.48
C ASP A 158 0.51 0.04 -2.71
N ASP A 159 0.35 -0.41 -3.95
CA ASP A 159 -0.16 -1.75 -4.25
C ASP A 159 0.73 -2.87 -3.70
N GLN A 160 2.02 -2.63 -3.59
CA GLN A 160 2.95 -3.54 -2.94
C GLN A 160 2.92 -3.38 -1.42
N HIS A 161 3.39 -2.26 -0.95
CA HIS A 161 3.75 -2.05 0.45
C HIS A 161 2.58 -1.60 1.31
N GLY A 162 1.66 -0.79 0.78
CA GLY A 162 0.44 -0.42 1.49
C GLY A 162 -0.39 -1.65 1.84
N THR A 163 -0.60 -2.52 0.83
CA THR A 163 -1.28 -3.80 1.02
C THR A 163 -0.53 -4.69 2.03
N ALA A 164 0.79 -4.81 1.93
CA ALA A 164 1.58 -5.62 2.86
C ALA A 164 1.48 -5.12 4.31
N ILE A 165 1.51 -3.80 4.53
CA ILE A 165 1.40 -3.18 5.85
C ILE A 165 0.04 -3.48 6.48
N VAL A 166 -1.06 -3.24 5.77
CA VAL A 166 -2.41 -3.44 6.34
C VAL A 166 -2.74 -4.92 6.55
N VAL A 167 -2.29 -5.81 5.65
CA VAL A 167 -2.40 -7.27 5.83
C VAL A 167 -1.61 -7.72 7.06
N THR A 168 -0.40 -7.23 7.24
CA THR A 168 0.43 -7.56 8.41
C THR A 168 -0.22 -7.07 9.71
N ALA A 169 -0.76 -5.83 9.72
CA ALA A 169 -1.48 -5.28 10.86
C ALA A 169 -2.70 -6.14 11.25
N ALA A 170 -3.51 -6.51 10.28
CA ALA A 170 -4.66 -7.38 10.50
C ALA A 170 -4.23 -8.76 11.01
N LEU A 171 -3.17 -9.35 10.44
CA LEU A 171 -2.68 -10.66 10.84
C LEU A 171 -2.13 -10.67 12.27
N ILE A 172 -1.44 -9.62 12.70
CA ILE A 172 -0.97 -9.48 14.10
C ILE A 172 -2.14 -9.65 15.06
N ASN A 173 -3.26 -8.96 14.83
CA ASN A 173 -4.43 -9.06 15.70
C ASN A 173 -5.21 -10.36 15.51
N ALA A 174 -5.34 -10.88 14.29
CA ALA A 174 -5.95 -12.18 14.05
C ALA A 174 -5.22 -13.30 14.81
N LEU A 175 -3.88 -13.27 14.84
CA LEU A 175 -3.06 -14.21 15.60
C LEU A 175 -3.28 -14.04 17.12
N ARG A 176 -3.40 -12.82 17.61
CA ARG A 176 -3.74 -12.55 19.02
C ARG A 176 -5.12 -13.14 19.39
N VAL A 177 -6.13 -13.01 18.50
CA VAL A 177 -7.49 -13.59 18.70
C VAL A 177 -7.42 -15.11 18.82
N VAL A 178 -6.66 -15.78 17.97
CA VAL A 178 -6.58 -17.25 17.98
C VAL A 178 -5.50 -17.81 18.91
N GLY A 179 -4.75 -16.95 19.62
CA GLY A 179 -3.70 -17.36 20.56
C GLY A 179 -2.49 -18.02 19.90
N LYS A 180 -2.22 -17.72 18.62
CA LYS A 180 -1.07 -18.22 17.85
C LYS A 180 0.01 -17.15 17.74
N LYS A 181 1.27 -17.56 17.46
CA LYS A 181 2.40 -16.64 17.28
C LYS A 181 2.90 -16.67 15.84
N MET A 182 3.32 -15.53 15.31
CA MET A 182 3.79 -15.35 13.93
C MET A 182 4.89 -16.36 13.54
N GLU A 183 5.83 -16.61 14.44
CA GLU A 183 6.95 -17.54 14.20
C GLU A 183 6.57 -19.03 14.17
N ASN A 184 5.34 -19.38 14.58
CA ASN A 184 4.90 -20.77 14.75
C ASN A 184 3.78 -21.18 13.77
N VAL A 185 3.25 -20.23 13.00
CA VAL A 185 2.15 -20.51 12.07
C VAL A 185 2.65 -20.83 10.68
N ARG A 186 1.94 -21.73 9.99
CA ARG A 186 2.10 -21.94 8.56
C ARG A 186 1.16 -21.02 7.79
N ILE A 187 1.74 -20.21 6.92
CA ILE A 187 1.05 -19.22 6.09
C ILE A 187 1.08 -19.69 4.64
N VAL A 188 -0.06 -19.75 4.00
CA VAL A 188 -0.18 -19.97 2.55
C VAL A 188 -0.56 -18.64 1.90
N LEU A 189 0.30 -18.13 1.02
CA LEU A 189 -0.01 -16.96 0.21
C LEU A 189 -0.28 -17.40 -1.24
N ASN A 190 -1.45 -17.07 -1.73
CA ASN A 190 -1.86 -17.35 -3.11
C ASN A 190 -1.91 -16.07 -3.95
N GLY A 191 -1.11 -16.03 -5.02
CA GLY A 191 -0.94 -14.88 -5.90
C GLY A 191 0.34 -14.08 -5.62
N PRO A 192 1.54 -14.65 -5.86
CA PRO A 192 2.82 -14.00 -5.58
C PRO A 192 3.20 -13.01 -6.70
N GLY A 193 2.30 -12.08 -7.02
CA GLY A 193 2.55 -10.90 -7.85
C GLY A 193 3.14 -9.76 -7.02
N ALA A 194 2.88 -8.51 -7.40
CA ALA A 194 3.37 -7.31 -6.70
C ALA A 194 3.00 -7.32 -5.22
N ALA A 195 1.69 -7.32 -4.90
CA ALA A 195 1.20 -7.35 -3.52
C ALA A 195 1.67 -8.59 -2.75
N GLY A 196 1.52 -9.79 -3.34
CA GLY A 196 1.87 -11.05 -2.68
C GLY A 196 3.35 -11.14 -2.32
N THR A 197 4.24 -10.69 -3.20
CA THR A 197 5.68 -10.63 -2.94
C THR A 197 6.00 -9.69 -1.77
N ALA A 198 5.39 -8.50 -1.75
CA ALA A 198 5.58 -7.53 -0.68
C ALA A 198 5.02 -8.04 0.67
N ILE A 199 3.85 -8.70 0.67
CA ILE A 199 3.28 -9.34 1.86
C ILE A 199 4.24 -10.38 2.42
N ILE A 200 4.80 -11.27 1.58
CA ILE A 200 5.77 -12.28 2.04
C ILE A 200 6.99 -11.62 2.68
N LYS A 201 7.61 -10.64 2.01
CA LYS A 201 8.77 -9.89 2.56
C LYS A 201 8.43 -9.28 3.93
N MET A 202 7.26 -8.64 4.03
CA MET A 202 6.82 -7.98 5.26
C MET A 202 6.55 -8.98 6.40
N LEU A 203 5.89 -10.11 6.12
CA LEU A 203 5.63 -11.14 7.10
C LEU A 203 6.93 -11.82 7.59
N MET A 204 7.91 -12.03 6.70
CA MET A 204 9.24 -12.50 7.10
C MET A 204 9.92 -11.50 8.02
N THR A 205 9.85 -10.20 7.72
CA THR A 205 10.36 -9.13 8.59
C THR A 205 9.63 -9.10 9.94
N ALA A 206 8.33 -9.42 9.96
CA ALA A 206 7.53 -9.56 11.19
C ALA A 206 7.77 -10.87 11.94
N GLY A 207 8.63 -11.77 11.44
CA GLY A 207 9.06 -13.00 12.12
C GLY A 207 8.41 -14.30 11.64
N ALA A 208 7.62 -14.27 10.55
CA ALA A 208 7.08 -15.50 9.96
C ALA A 208 8.20 -16.37 9.37
N LYS A 209 8.15 -17.70 9.64
CA LYS A 209 9.20 -18.65 9.25
C LYS A 209 8.73 -19.72 8.28
N ASP A 210 7.43 -20.04 8.26
CA ASP A 210 6.86 -21.08 7.41
C ASP A 210 5.80 -20.48 6.50
N ILE A 211 6.25 -19.95 5.35
CA ILE A 211 5.40 -19.36 4.33
C ILE A 211 5.49 -20.23 3.07
N ILE A 212 4.36 -20.56 2.46
CA ILE A 212 4.27 -21.25 1.18
C ILE A 212 3.61 -20.31 0.18
N ALA A 213 4.34 -19.92 -0.84
CA ALA A 213 3.81 -19.14 -1.95
C ALA A 213 3.24 -20.08 -3.02
N VAL A 214 2.04 -19.75 -3.52
CA VAL A 214 1.32 -20.54 -4.54
C VAL A 214 0.92 -19.63 -5.69
N ASP A 215 1.27 -20.01 -6.91
CA ASP A 215 0.80 -19.36 -8.13
C ASP A 215 -0.12 -20.27 -8.96
N GLN A 216 -0.44 -19.86 -10.17
CA GLN A 216 -1.32 -20.64 -11.07
C GLN A 216 -0.73 -21.99 -11.50
N PHE A 217 0.56 -22.22 -11.32
CA PHE A 217 1.27 -23.45 -11.65
C PHE A 217 1.54 -24.32 -10.42
N GLY A 218 1.22 -23.83 -9.22
CA GLY A 218 1.37 -24.53 -7.96
C GLY A 218 2.29 -23.83 -6.97
N THR A 219 2.81 -24.59 -6.01
CA THR A 219 3.69 -24.09 -4.96
C THR A 219 5.04 -23.67 -5.52
N LEU A 220 5.56 -22.55 -5.05
CA LEU A 220 6.95 -22.17 -5.27
C LEU A 220 7.85 -22.92 -4.27
N TYR A 221 8.95 -23.45 -4.75
CA TYR A 221 9.91 -24.22 -3.94
C TYR A 221 11.32 -24.04 -4.50
N LYS A 222 12.32 -24.43 -3.72
CA LYS A 222 13.73 -24.32 -4.13
C LYS A 222 14.02 -25.10 -5.41
N GLY A 223 14.52 -24.37 -6.42
CA GLY A 223 14.77 -24.91 -7.75
C GLY A 223 13.51 -24.99 -8.63
N CYS A 224 12.38 -24.36 -8.27
CA CYS A 224 11.31 -24.11 -9.23
C CYS A 224 11.87 -23.20 -10.35
N ASN A 225 11.45 -23.43 -11.58
CA ASN A 225 11.94 -22.69 -12.73
C ASN A 225 10.81 -21.83 -13.32
N SER A 226 10.56 -20.69 -12.68
CA SER A 226 9.61 -19.69 -13.17
C SER A 226 10.27 -18.78 -14.21
N ALA A 227 9.50 -18.32 -15.18
CA ALA A 227 9.94 -17.28 -16.10
C ALA A 227 10.16 -15.92 -15.41
N GLU A 228 9.54 -15.73 -14.24
CA GLU A 228 9.62 -14.50 -13.46
C GLU A 228 10.67 -14.61 -12.35
N ALA A 229 11.70 -13.77 -12.40
CA ALA A 229 12.84 -13.80 -11.47
C ALA A 229 12.43 -13.70 -10.00
N HIS A 230 11.45 -12.85 -9.66
CA HIS A 230 10.97 -12.69 -8.29
C HIS A 230 10.33 -13.97 -7.73
N LYS A 231 9.66 -14.78 -8.56
CA LYS A 231 9.10 -16.07 -8.15
C LYS A 231 10.18 -17.11 -7.88
N ASN A 232 11.27 -17.11 -8.65
CA ASN A 232 12.42 -17.97 -8.36
C ASN A 232 13.05 -17.60 -7.01
N TRP A 233 13.21 -16.29 -6.74
CA TRP A 233 13.68 -15.82 -5.43
C TRP A 233 12.71 -16.26 -4.31
N LEU A 234 11.40 -16.12 -4.49
CA LEU A 234 10.42 -16.61 -3.52
C LEU A 234 10.57 -18.12 -3.25
N GLY A 235 10.80 -18.92 -4.28
CA GLY A 235 11.05 -20.36 -4.14
C GLY A 235 12.30 -20.68 -3.29
N GLU A 236 13.33 -19.82 -3.31
CA GLU A 236 14.52 -20.00 -2.48
C GLU A 236 14.32 -19.62 -1.00
N VAL A 237 13.47 -18.61 -0.72
CA VAL A 237 13.31 -18.04 0.64
C VAL A 237 12.03 -18.50 1.35
N THR A 238 11.12 -19.17 0.67
CA THR A 238 9.85 -19.69 1.22
C THR A 238 9.80 -21.20 1.16
N ASN A 239 8.65 -21.78 1.61
CA ASN A 239 8.39 -23.23 1.56
C ASN A 239 9.52 -24.09 2.14
N PRO A 240 9.87 -23.90 3.42
CA PRO A 240 11.00 -24.63 4.04
C PRO A 240 10.80 -26.14 4.04
N ARG A 241 9.59 -26.63 3.90
CA ARG A 241 9.25 -28.05 3.84
C ARG A 241 9.28 -28.63 2.42
N GLN A 242 9.52 -27.80 1.41
CA GLN A 242 9.57 -28.19 0.00
C GLN A 242 8.30 -28.91 -0.47
N ILE A 243 7.12 -28.45 0.00
CA ILE A 243 5.83 -28.99 -0.41
C ILE A 243 5.63 -28.70 -1.90
N LYS A 244 5.36 -29.73 -2.67
CA LYS A 244 5.10 -29.64 -4.12
C LYS A 244 3.66 -29.99 -4.39
N GLY A 245 3.02 -29.24 -5.26
CA GLY A 245 1.62 -29.45 -5.63
C GLY A 245 0.90 -28.14 -5.87
N GLY A 246 -0.41 -28.14 -5.72
CA GLY A 246 -1.26 -26.97 -5.87
C GLY A 246 -1.64 -26.34 -4.54
N LEU A 247 -2.70 -25.52 -4.59
CA LEU A 247 -3.27 -24.88 -3.42
C LEU A 247 -3.73 -25.89 -2.36
N LYS A 248 -4.26 -27.04 -2.78
CA LYS A 248 -4.75 -28.09 -1.88
C LYS A 248 -3.62 -28.61 -0.97
N GLU A 249 -2.51 -29.00 -1.58
CA GLU A 249 -1.36 -29.55 -0.83
C GLU A 249 -0.72 -28.49 0.08
N ALA A 250 -0.74 -27.23 -0.34
CA ALA A 250 -0.24 -26.12 0.49
C ALA A 250 -1.11 -25.86 1.72
N LEU A 251 -2.44 -25.96 1.58
CA LEU A 251 -3.41 -25.64 2.63
C LEU A 251 -3.52 -26.75 3.70
N GLU A 252 -3.13 -27.97 3.40
CA GLU A 252 -3.23 -29.08 4.35
C GLU A 252 -2.41 -28.80 5.62
N GLY A 253 -3.12 -28.56 6.73
CA GLY A 253 -2.51 -28.18 8.01
C GLY A 253 -1.92 -26.74 8.04
N ALA A 254 -2.37 -25.83 7.18
CA ALA A 254 -2.02 -24.41 7.26
C ALA A 254 -2.85 -23.71 8.33
N ASP A 255 -2.27 -22.69 8.97
CA ASP A 255 -2.95 -21.85 9.96
C ASP A 255 -3.56 -20.60 9.35
N VAL A 256 -2.95 -20.08 8.29
CA VAL A 256 -3.31 -18.82 7.64
C VAL A 256 -3.32 -18.99 6.14
N PHE A 257 -4.38 -18.51 5.50
CA PHE A 257 -4.44 -18.29 4.06
C PHE A 257 -4.53 -16.79 3.77
N ILE A 258 -3.73 -16.32 2.83
CA ILE A 258 -3.79 -14.94 2.31
C ILE A 258 -3.91 -15.03 0.79
N GLY A 259 -5.04 -14.59 0.24
CA GLY A 259 -5.31 -14.55 -1.18
C GLY A 259 -5.23 -13.13 -1.72
N VAL A 260 -4.45 -12.95 -2.79
CA VAL A 260 -4.34 -11.70 -3.57
C VAL A 260 -4.32 -12.02 -5.06
N SER A 261 -5.25 -12.87 -5.50
CA SER A 261 -5.22 -13.45 -6.85
C SER A 261 -6.56 -13.38 -7.59
N LYS A 262 -7.32 -14.46 -7.55
CA LYS A 262 -8.55 -14.62 -8.36
C LYS A 262 -9.75 -15.01 -7.49
N PRO A 263 -10.95 -14.56 -7.85
CA PRO A 263 -12.18 -14.96 -7.18
C PRO A 263 -12.39 -16.47 -7.16
N GLY A 264 -12.98 -16.98 -6.06
CA GLY A 264 -13.54 -18.34 -6.00
C GLY A 264 -12.53 -19.49 -6.02
N ILE A 265 -11.24 -19.23 -5.81
CA ILE A 265 -10.21 -20.28 -5.82
C ILE A 265 -10.10 -21.04 -4.50
N LEU A 266 -10.58 -20.47 -3.40
CA LEU A 266 -10.65 -21.13 -2.10
C LEU A 266 -12.08 -21.65 -1.90
N THR A 267 -12.22 -22.91 -1.48
CA THR A 267 -13.52 -23.53 -1.24
C THR A 267 -13.69 -23.92 0.22
N THR A 268 -14.93 -24.14 0.63
CA THR A 268 -15.26 -24.62 1.98
C THR A 268 -14.52 -25.94 2.31
N GLU A 269 -14.37 -26.85 1.34
CA GLU A 269 -13.65 -28.12 1.50
C GLU A 269 -12.17 -27.90 1.75
N LEU A 270 -11.55 -26.94 1.03
CA LEU A 270 -10.14 -26.56 1.25
C LEU A 270 -9.94 -25.92 2.62
N CYS A 271 -10.87 -25.06 3.06
CA CYS A 271 -10.81 -24.49 4.40
C CYS A 271 -10.82 -25.57 5.50
N ARG A 272 -11.58 -26.67 5.31
CA ARG A 272 -11.62 -27.79 6.27
C ARG A 272 -10.32 -28.56 6.41
N THR A 273 -9.40 -28.42 5.45
CA THR A 273 -8.05 -29.06 5.53
C THR A 273 -7.06 -28.24 6.35
N MET A 274 -7.39 -26.99 6.67
CA MET A 274 -6.56 -26.11 7.47
C MET A 274 -6.58 -26.54 8.95
N ASN A 275 -5.63 -26.01 9.71
CA ASN A 275 -5.56 -26.23 11.15
C ASN A 275 -6.78 -25.61 11.86
N LYS A 276 -7.04 -26.12 13.09
CA LYS A 276 -8.02 -25.51 13.98
C LYS A 276 -7.72 -24.01 14.17
N ASP A 277 -8.78 -23.22 14.30
CA ASP A 277 -8.72 -21.77 14.47
C ASP A 277 -7.99 -21.10 13.27
N ALA A 278 -8.34 -21.51 12.05
CA ALA A 278 -7.78 -20.98 10.82
C ALA A 278 -8.12 -19.50 10.60
N ILE A 279 -7.19 -18.78 9.98
CA ILE A 279 -7.33 -17.37 9.57
C ILE A 279 -7.34 -17.32 8.03
N VAL A 280 -8.32 -16.62 7.45
CA VAL A 280 -8.41 -16.46 5.99
C VAL A 280 -8.57 -14.97 5.64
N PHE A 281 -7.63 -14.46 4.85
CA PHE A 281 -7.70 -13.15 4.23
C PHE A 281 -7.89 -13.30 2.73
N ALA A 282 -9.10 -13.03 2.25
CA ALA A 282 -9.48 -13.15 0.85
C ALA A 282 -9.59 -11.75 0.22
N MET A 283 -8.50 -11.30 -0.38
CA MET A 283 -8.28 -9.90 -0.76
C MET A 283 -8.60 -9.59 -2.22
N ALA A 284 -8.94 -10.59 -3.05
CA ALA A 284 -9.30 -10.36 -4.45
C ALA A 284 -10.51 -9.44 -4.57
N ASN A 285 -10.46 -8.51 -5.51
CA ASN A 285 -11.50 -7.54 -5.79
C ASN A 285 -11.99 -7.65 -7.25
N PRO A 286 -13.30 -7.43 -7.52
CA PRO A 286 -14.37 -7.09 -6.58
C PRO A 286 -14.96 -8.28 -5.81
N THR A 287 -14.64 -9.50 -6.22
CA THR A 287 -15.11 -10.74 -5.58
C THR A 287 -13.93 -11.43 -4.90
N PRO A 288 -14.03 -11.79 -3.60
CA PRO A 288 -12.94 -12.45 -2.88
C PRO A 288 -12.72 -13.90 -3.34
N GLU A 289 -11.60 -14.50 -2.93
CA GLU A 289 -11.24 -15.90 -3.18
C GLU A 289 -12.26 -16.89 -2.61
N ILE A 290 -12.94 -16.50 -1.53
CA ILE A 290 -14.06 -17.21 -0.91
C ILE A 290 -14.97 -16.20 -0.21
N MET A 291 -16.26 -16.45 -0.22
CA MET A 291 -17.20 -15.63 0.54
C MET A 291 -17.13 -15.92 2.04
N PRO A 292 -17.35 -14.91 2.91
CA PRO A 292 -17.21 -15.08 4.37
C PRO A 292 -18.05 -16.21 4.96
N ASP A 293 -19.28 -16.38 4.49
CA ASP A 293 -20.18 -17.46 4.98
C ASP A 293 -19.67 -18.84 4.61
N GLU A 294 -19.11 -19.00 3.40
CA GLU A 294 -18.51 -20.26 2.93
C GLU A 294 -17.23 -20.58 3.71
N ALA A 295 -16.41 -19.58 4.00
CA ALA A 295 -15.22 -19.74 4.83
C ALA A 295 -15.59 -20.16 6.27
N LYS A 296 -16.56 -19.52 6.89
CA LYS A 296 -17.09 -19.88 8.21
C LYS A 296 -17.65 -21.32 8.21
N ALA A 297 -18.37 -21.72 7.18
CA ALA A 297 -18.86 -23.10 7.02
C ALA A 297 -17.69 -24.12 6.86
N GLY A 298 -16.54 -23.68 6.41
CA GLY A 298 -15.29 -24.43 6.35
C GLY A 298 -14.50 -24.51 7.67
N GLY A 299 -14.97 -23.85 8.74
CA GLY A 299 -14.30 -23.85 10.05
C GLY A 299 -13.29 -22.72 10.23
N VAL A 300 -13.28 -21.73 9.34
CA VAL A 300 -12.44 -20.54 9.48
C VAL A 300 -12.94 -19.71 10.67
N ARG A 301 -12.02 -19.32 11.56
CA ARG A 301 -12.35 -18.58 12.76
C ARG A 301 -12.26 -17.07 12.55
N VAL A 302 -11.22 -16.59 11.87
CA VAL A 302 -11.06 -15.16 11.58
C VAL A 302 -11.03 -14.96 10.08
N MET A 303 -11.94 -14.12 9.58
CA MET A 303 -12.07 -13.80 8.16
C MET A 303 -11.88 -12.30 7.92
N ALA A 304 -11.12 -11.94 6.89
CA ALA A 304 -11.00 -10.56 6.40
C ALA A 304 -11.07 -10.51 4.87
N THR A 305 -11.52 -9.38 4.35
CA THR A 305 -11.60 -9.12 2.90
C THR A 305 -11.17 -7.69 2.57
N GLY A 306 -10.99 -7.36 1.29
CA GLY A 306 -10.83 -5.98 0.83
C GLY A 306 -12.13 -5.17 0.77
N ARG A 307 -13.29 -5.80 0.99
CA ARG A 307 -14.61 -5.19 0.80
C ARG A 307 -15.09 -4.48 2.06
N SER A 308 -15.76 -3.33 1.87
CA SER A 308 -16.31 -2.50 2.96
C SER A 308 -17.66 -3.00 3.52
N ASP A 309 -18.29 -3.96 2.84
CA ASP A 309 -19.58 -4.51 3.26
C ASP A 309 -19.45 -5.74 4.18
N PHE A 310 -18.21 -6.12 4.54
CA PHE A 310 -17.93 -7.18 5.51
C PHE A 310 -17.08 -6.67 6.67
N PRO A 311 -17.09 -7.34 7.84
CA PRO A 311 -16.16 -7.06 8.93
C PRO A 311 -14.71 -7.23 8.51
N ASN A 312 -13.81 -6.57 9.23
CA ASN A 312 -12.36 -6.67 8.99
C ASN A 312 -11.96 -6.26 7.57
N GLN A 313 -12.45 -5.10 7.10
CA GLN A 313 -12.00 -4.57 5.81
C GLN A 313 -10.50 -4.23 5.87
N VAL A 314 -9.71 -4.91 5.07
CA VAL A 314 -8.28 -4.61 4.88
C VAL A 314 -8.13 -3.67 3.69
N ASN A 315 -7.77 -2.41 3.96
CA ASN A 315 -7.72 -1.36 2.94
C ASN A 315 -6.47 -0.48 3.14
N ASN A 316 -5.75 -0.19 2.07
CA ASN A 316 -4.51 0.60 2.06
C ASN A 316 -4.69 2.02 2.63
N VAL A 317 -5.91 2.56 2.62
CA VAL A 317 -6.23 3.89 3.19
C VAL A 317 -5.83 3.99 4.67
N LEU A 318 -5.75 2.89 5.38
CA LEU A 318 -5.26 2.85 6.77
C LEU A 318 -3.76 3.13 6.87
N CYS A 319 -3.01 2.97 5.77
CA CYS A 319 -1.55 3.07 5.76
C CYS A 319 -1.05 4.36 5.12
N PHE A 320 -1.23 4.52 3.79
CA PHE A 320 -0.45 5.48 3.00
C PHE A 320 -0.60 6.94 3.43
N PRO A 321 -1.78 7.44 3.87
CA PRO A 321 -1.88 8.85 4.26
C PRO A 321 -1.03 9.17 5.49
N GLY A 322 -1.10 8.32 6.53
CA GLY A 322 -0.29 8.46 7.73
C GLY A 322 1.20 8.19 7.48
N LEU A 323 1.52 7.24 6.64
CA LEU A 323 2.89 6.87 6.27
C LEU A 323 3.62 8.07 5.63
N PHE A 324 3.04 8.68 4.60
CA PHE A 324 3.61 9.86 3.97
C PHE A 324 3.61 11.08 4.88
N LYS A 325 2.54 11.30 5.67
CA LYS A 325 2.53 12.36 6.70
C LYS A 325 3.73 12.23 7.64
N GLY A 326 3.98 11.03 8.15
CA GLY A 326 5.12 10.74 9.03
C GLY A 326 6.46 10.94 8.34
N ALA A 327 6.65 10.40 7.14
CA ALA A 327 7.89 10.52 6.36
C ALA A 327 8.21 11.99 6.01
N LEU A 328 7.21 12.76 5.53
CA LEU A 328 7.37 14.16 5.19
C LEU A 328 7.66 15.02 6.41
N SER A 329 7.04 14.74 7.56
CA SER A 329 7.20 15.53 8.80
C SER A 329 8.65 15.56 9.31
N VAL A 330 9.42 14.53 9.00
CA VAL A 330 10.84 14.42 9.36
C VAL A 330 11.78 14.53 8.15
N ARG A 331 11.23 14.90 7.00
CA ARG A 331 11.97 14.97 5.74
C ARG A 331 12.79 13.69 5.49
N ALA A 332 12.15 12.54 5.69
CA ALA A 332 12.79 11.26 5.42
C ALA A 332 13.17 11.16 3.94
N ARG A 333 14.36 10.61 3.67
CA ARG A 333 14.82 10.37 2.30
C ARG A 333 14.29 9.06 1.72
N ASP A 334 13.76 8.19 2.58
CA ASP A 334 13.36 6.82 2.25
C ASP A 334 12.20 6.38 3.15
N ILE A 335 11.43 5.38 2.72
CA ILE A 335 10.45 4.65 3.51
C ILE A 335 10.92 3.20 3.61
N ASN A 336 11.78 2.92 4.57
CA ASN A 336 12.42 1.61 4.75
C ASN A 336 11.54 0.60 5.51
N ASP A 337 12.00 -0.66 5.57
CA ASP A 337 11.26 -1.77 6.19
C ASP A 337 10.95 -1.54 7.67
N LYS A 338 11.81 -0.83 8.41
CA LYS A 338 11.52 -0.48 9.82
C LYS A 338 10.34 0.47 9.94
N MET A 339 10.24 1.44 9.03
CA MET A 339 9.11 2.37 8.98
C MET A 339 7.83 1.66 8.55
N LYS A 340 7.91 0.76 7.56
CA LYS A 340 6.79 -0.07 7.10
C LYS A 340 6.26 -0.96 8.24
N LEU A 341 7.16 -1.62 8.97
CA LEU A 341 6.80 -2.47 10.11
C LEU A 341 6.21 -1.66 11.28
N ALA A 342 6.78 -0.49 11.57
CA ALA A 342 6.25 0.41 12.59
C ALA A 342 4.83 0.88 12.27
N ALA A 343 4.53 1.15 10.99
CA ALA A 343 3.17 1.46 10.52
C ALA A 343 2.20 0.31 10.77
N ALA A 344 2.60 -0.94 10.47
CA ALA A 344 1.77 -2.11 10.70
C ALA A 344 1.42 -2.30 12.18
N TYR A 345 2.39 -2.18 13.08
CA TYR A 345 2.14 -2.24 14.52
C TYR A 345 1.27 -1.08 15.01
N ALA A 346 1.50 0.15 14.52
CA ALA A 346 0.70 1.31 14.89
C ALA A 346 -0.78 1.13 14.52
N ILE A 347 -1.08 0.55 13.36
CA ILE A 347 -2.45 0.22 12.96
C ILE A 347 -3.02 -0.89 13.86
N ALA A 348 -2.26 -1.97 14.08
CA ALA A 348 -2.72 -3.10 14.88
C ALA A 348 -3.03 -2.71 16.33
N ASP A 349 -2.18 -1.90 16.95
CA ASP A 349 -2.27 -1.54 18.36
C ASP A 349 -3.40 -0.52 18.67
N LEU A 350 -4.07 0.03 17.65
CA LEU A 350 -5.30 0.81 17.83
C LEU A 350 -6.49 -0.05 18.29
N ILE A 351 -6.45 -1.34 18.02
CA ILE A 351 -7.45 -2.31 18.54
C ILE A 351 -6.93 -2.84 19.88
N THR A 352 -7.58 -2.42 20.95
CA THR A 352 -7.24 -2.81 22.32
C THR A 352 -7.57 -4.28 22.58
N ASP A 353 -7.04 -4.84 23.66
CA ASP A 353 -7.34 -6.23 24.04
C ASP A 353 -8.83 -6.44 24.33
N ASP A 354 -9.49 -5.42 24.88
CA ASP A 354 -10.94 -5.46 25.22
C ASP A 354 -11.82 -5.37 23.96
N ASP A 355 -11.37 -4.68 22.91
CA ASP A 355 -12.13 -4.49 21.67
C ASP A 355 -11.85 -5.59 20.64
N ARG A 356 -10.75 -6.35 20.82
CA ARG A 356 -10.31 -7.34 19.85
C ARG A 356 -11.22 -8.56 19.82
N SER A 357 -11.71 -8.89 18.63
CA SER A 357 -12.56 -10.06 18.41
C SER A 357 -12.34 -10.64 17.01
N GLU A 358 -13.00 -11.75 16.68
CA GLU A 358 -12.97 -12.37 15.36
C GLU A 358 -13.44 -11.43 14.24
N GLU A 359 -14.30 -10.47 14.58
CA GLU A 359 -14.88 -9.47 13.66
C GLU A 359 -14.29 -8.06 13.84
N ASN A 360 -13.26 -7.89 14.70
CA ASN A 360 -12.60 -6.61 14.95
C ASN A 360 -11.09 -6.80 15.15
N ILE A 361 -10.35 -7.01 14.05
CA ILE A 361 -8.90 -7.20 14.03
C ILE A 361 -8.13 -6.01 13.44
N ILE A 362 -8.83 -5.06 12.83
CA ILE A 362 -8.24 -3.89 12.19
C ILE A 362 -9.19 -2.70 12.32
N PRO A 363 -8.71 -1.46 12.53
CA PRO A 363 -9.57 -0.29 12.64
C PRO A 363 -10.34 -0.03 11.34
N GLY A 364 -11.50 0.61 11.45
CA GLY A 364 -12.24 1.04 10.27
C GLY A 364 -11.54 2.19 9.53
N ALA A 365 -11.81 2.33 8.22
CA ALA A 365 -11.20 3.35 7.37
C ALA A 365 -11.41 4.79 7.85
N PHE A 366 -12.49 5.05 8.58
CA PHE A 366 -12.83 6.37 9.11
C PHE A 366 -12.43 6.58 10.59
N ASP A 367 -11.64 5.69 11.16
CA ASP A 367 -11.12 5.91 12.52
C ASP A 367 -10.11 7.06 12.51
N PRO A 368 -10.41 8.20 13.16
CA PRO A 368 -9.58 9.41 13.08
C PRO A 368 -8.20 9.25 13.74
N ARG A 369 -7.98 8.19 14.52
CA ARG A 369 -6.72 7.91 15.21
C ARG A 369 -5.66 7.35 14.28
N VAL A 370 -6.06 6.69 13.19
CA VAL A 370 -5.19 5.88 12.34
C VAL A 370 -4.04 6.70 11.74
N ALA A 371 -4.38 7.77 11.03
CA ALA A 371 -3.36 8.54 10.30
C ALA A 371 -2.30 9.14 11.24
N GLU A 372 -2.72 9.61 12.42
CA GLU A 372 -1.80 10.20 13.41
C GLU A 372 -0.93 9.12 14.07
N ALA A 373 -1.50 7.97 14.44
CA ALA A 373 -0.76 6.85 15.01
C ALA A 373 0.32 6.34 14.05
N VAL A 374 -0.06 6.15 12.78
CA VAL A 374 0.88 5.72 11.72
C VAL A 374 1.96 6.78 11.51
N ALA A 375 1.59 8.07 11.40
CA ALA A 375 2.54 9.15 11.17
C ALA A 375 3.59 9.24 12.29
N ASN A 376 3.15 9.16 13.54
CA ASN A 376 4.05 9.21 14.69
C ASN A 376 5.01 8.01 14.74
N ALA A 377 4.52 6.80 14.49
CA ALA A 377 5.33 5.59 14.46
C ALA A 377 6.36 5.61 13.32
N VAL A 378 5.94 6.05 12.14
CA VAL A 378 6.80 6.18 10.96
C VAL A 378 7.88 7.24 11.17
N ALA A 379 7.53 8.43 11.68
CA ALA A 379 8.49 9.49 11.99
C ALA A 379 9.54 9.05 13.02
N LYS A 380 9.10 8.32 14.05
CA LYS A 380 9.99 7.73 15.06
C LYS A 380 10.95 6.72 14.41
N ALA A 381 10.43 5.78 13.65
CA ALA A 381 11.22 4.75 12.97
C ALA A 381 12.20 5.34 11.95
N ALA A 382 11.81 6.43 11.25
CA ALA A 382 12.70 7.15 10.35
C ALA A 382 13.91 7.75 11.07
N ARG A 383 13.71 8.37 12.25
CA ARG A 383 14.80 8.88 13.09
C ARG A 383 15.70 7.75 13.59
N GLU A 384 15.11 6.67 14.12
CA GLU A 384 15.85 5.52 14.66
C GLU A 384 16.64 4.75 13.58
N SER A 385 16.18 4.81 12.33
CA SER A 385 16.88 4.17 11.20
C SER A 385 17.85 5.11 10.46
N GLY A 386 17.92 6.40 10.86
CA GLY A 386 18.87 7.35 10.31
C GLY A 386 18.52 7.90 8.93
N VAL A 387 17.25 7.76 8.49
CA VAL A 387 16.79 8.29 7.21
C VAL A 387 16.08 9.65 7.33
N ALA A 388 15.75 10.06 8.55
CA ALA A 388 15.20 11.39 8.84
C ALA A 388 16.27 12.49 8.73
N ARG A 389 15.85 13.69 8.33
CA ARG A 389 16.69 14.90 8.23
C ARG A 389 16.30 15.97 9.24
N LEU A 390 15.18 15.77 9.95
CA LEU A 390 14.67 16.64 11.02
C LEU A 390 14.43 15.88 12.30
#